data_31fb429bcd2885561848a0305dd1f40b
#
_entry.id   31fb429bcd2885561848a0305dd1f40b
#
_cell.length_a   1.000
_cell.length_b   1.000
_cell.length_c   1.000
_cell.angle_alpha   90.00
_cell.angle_beta   90.00
_cell.angle_gamma   90.00
#
_symmetry.space_group_name_H-M   'P 1'
#
loop_
_entity.id
_entity.type
_entity.pdbx_description
1 polymer ?
#
loop_
_entity_poly.entity_id
_entity_poly.type
_entity_poly.pdbx_seq_one_letter_code
_entity_poly.pdbx_strand_id
1 'polypeptide(L)'
;REPAAPVRRVSTRISVAAVGDMMIGTDYPENHLPDDDGVGFLAGVAPWLWSADIAFGNLEGVLFDGGEPGKKCSNPKAYYLFRSPGRYAFHYRAAGFDVLSLANNHALDFGEEGRTATMRTLANAGIHHSGREGDFASFEEKGLRVAVLAYAVTKNSNMLLDYALSERTVRDFAATHDIVIVSFHGGAEGRDVTHIPFAEEEYFGEPRGDVAKFSRMVVDAGADLVIGHGPHVIRGMENYKGRLIAYSLGNFATYYGISVAGIKG
;
A
#
# COMPACT_ATOMS: atom_id res chain seq x y z
N ARG A 1 10.50 -55.09 7.62
CA ARG A 1 10.68 -53.59 7.61
C ARG A 1 9.27 -53.02 7.65
N GLU A 2 8.92 -52.39 8.75
CA GLU A 2 7.68 -51.62 8.87
C GLU A 2 7.71 -50.45 7.89
N PRO A 3 6.60 -50.13 7.18
CA PRO A 3 6.52 -48.93 6.38
C PRO A 3 6.57 -47.72 7.24
N ALA A 4 7.45 -46.76 6.88
CA ALA A 4 7.57 -45.47 7.59
C ALA A 4 6.21 -44.78 7.59
N ALA A 5 5.78 -44.31 8.77
CA ALA A 5 4.54 -43.55 8.92
C ALA A 5 4.56 -42.33 7.98
N PRO A 6 3.45 -41.96 7.35
CA PRO A 6 3.40 -40.81 6.46
C PRO A 6 3.69 -39.55 7.24
N VAL A 7 4.72 -38.82 6.83
CA VAL A 7 5.05 -37.50 7.39
C VAL A 7 3.86 -36.59 7.11
N ARG A 8 3.13 -36.22 8.16
CA ARG A 8 2.03 -35.27 8.10
C ARG A 8 2.62 -33.91 7.73
N ARG A 9 2.50 -33.48 6.47
CA ARG A 9 2.83 -32.12 6.10
C ARG A 9 1.89 -31.20 6.88
N VAL A 10 2.42 -30.50 7.86
CA VAL A 10 1.71 -29.41 8.50
C VAL A 10 1.59 -28.30 7.45
N SER A 11 0.38 -28.05 6.95
CA SER A 11 0.16 -26.94 6.04
C SER A 11 0.26 -25.66 6.86
N THR A 12 1.32 -24.89 6.66
CA THR A 12 1.46 -23.55 7.26
C THR A 12 0.47 -22.62 6.55
N ARG A 13 -0.36 -21.95 7.34
CA ARG A 13 -1.30 -20.92 6.84
C ARG A 13 -0.84 -19.57 7.32
N ILE A 14 -0.87 -18.59 6.40
CA ILE A 14 -0.67 -17.16 6.70
C ILE A 14 -2.00 -16.46 6.47
N SER A 15 -2.44 -15.70 7.46
CA SER A 15 -3.56 -14.78 7.34
C SER A 15 -3.05 -13.37 7.07
N VAL A 16 -3.70 -12.65 6.16
CA VAL A 16 -3.36 -11.27 5.81
C VAL A 16 -4.57 -10.37 6.08
N ALA A 17 -4.39 -9.35 6.92
CA ALA A 17 -5.31 -8.24 7.06
C ALA A 17 -4.81 -7.10 6.17
N ALA A 18 -5.58 -6.75 5.14
CA ALA A 18 -5.23 -5.67 4.24
C ALA A 18 -6.27 -4.55 4.34
N VAL A 19 -5.80 -3.31 4.43
CA VAL A 19 -6.65 -2.12 4.50
C VAL A 19 -6.32 -1.15 3.38
N GLY A 20 -7.23 -0.18 3.16
CA GLY A 20 -7.11 0.86 2.14
C GLY A 20 -6.14 1.98 2.50
N ASP A 21 -6.42 3.17 1.97
CA ASP A 21 -5.55 4.34 2.09
C ASP A 21 -5.61 4.94 3.49
N MET A 22 -4.44 5.28 4.03
CA MET A 22 -4.26 5.78 5.39
C MET A 22 -3.51 7.10 5.41
N MET A 23 -4.11 8.10 6.10
CA MET A 23 -3.49 9.38 6.39
C MET A 23 -4.04 9.90 7.72
N ILE A 24 -3.27 9.78 8.80
CA ILE A 24 -3.68 10.18 10.15
C ILE A 24 -3.39 11.68 10.36
N GLY A 25 -4.10 12.53 9.61
CA GLY A 25 -3.93 13.98 9.68
C GLY A 25 -2.67 14.50 9.00
N THR A 26 -2.56 15.81 8.92
CA THR A 26 -1.40 16.51 8.35
C THR A 26 -1.09 17.73 9.20
N ASP A 27 0.19 18.07 9.35
CA ASP A 27 0.64 19.29 10.02
C ASP A 27 1.04 20.39 9.03
N TYR A 28 0.73 20.20 7.74
CA TYR A 28 1.08 21.14 6.68
C TYR A 28 -0.07 21.38 5.70
N PRO A 29 -0.30 22.62 5.21
CA PRO A 29 0.33 23.89 5.64
C PRO A 29 -0.20 24.36 7.00
N GLU A 30 -1.33 23.82 7.43
CA GLU A 30 -1.98 24.07 8.72
C GLU A 30 -2.04 22.79 9.52
N ASN A 31 -2.07 22.91 10.86
CA ASN A 31 -2.13 21.74 11.72
C ASN A 31 -3.55 21.16 11.75
N HIS A 32 -3.70 20.00 11.15
CA HIS A 32 -4.90 19.15 11.15
C HIS A 32 -4.57 17.75 11.68
N LEU A 33 -3.73 17.68 12.72
CA LEU A 33 -3.48 16.44 13.44
C LEU A 33 -4.61 16.17 14.45
N PRO A 34 -4.87 14.90 14.82
CA PRO A 34 -5.81 14.57 15.89
C PRO A 34 -5.43 15.22 17.23
N ASP A 35 -6.43 15.63 18.04
CA ASP A 35 -6.22 16.32 19.33
C ASP A 35 -5.43 15.46 20.33
N ASP A 36 -5.57 14.13 20.27
CA ASP A 36 -4.85 13.15 21.09
C ASP A 36 -3.52 12.71 20.47
N ASP A 37 -2.99 13.48 19.52
CA ASP A 37 -1.80 13.15 18.74
C ASP A 37 -1.92 11.83 17.95
N GLY A 38 -3.15 11.41 17.62
CA GLY A 38 -3.44 10.19 16.86
C GLY A 38 -3.32 8.89 17.65
N VAL A 39 -3.08 8.94 18.96
CA VAL A 39 -2.88 7.76 19.82
C VAL A 39 -4.09 6.82 19.78
N GLY A 40 -5.30 7.35 19.79
CA GLY A 40 -6.54 6.58 19.77
C GLY A 40 -7.07 6.26 18.36
N PHE A 41 -6.50 6.85 17.32
CA PHE A 41 -7.13 6.87 15.98
C PHE A 41 -7.36 5.48 15.40
N LEU A 42 -6.42 4.55 15.57
CA LEU A 42 -6.50 3.18 15.07
C LEU A 42 -6.96 2.15 16.12
N ALA A 43 -7.29 2.60 17.35
CA ALA A 43 -7.59 1.68 18.46
C ALA A 43 -8.77 0.75 18.17
N GLY A 44 -9.82 1.24 17.48
CA GLY A 44 -11.01 0.44 17.15
C GLY A 44 -10.75 -0.70 16.16
N VAL A 45 -9.71 -0.60 15.33
CA VAL A 45 -9.36 -1.60 14.29
C VAL A 45 -8.16 -2.46 14.67
N ALA A 46 -7.36 -2.03 15.65
CA ALA A 46 -6.17 -2.73 16.09
C ALA A 46 -6.39 -4.22 16.43
N PRO A 47 -7.48 -4.65 17.11
CA PRO A 47 -7.72 -6.05 17.38
C PRO A 47 -7.81 -6.92 16.12
N TRP A 48 -8.35 -6.38 15.03
CA TRP A 48 -8.46 -7.10 13.74
C TRP A 48 -7.10 -7.21 13.05
N LEU A 49 -6.30 -6.14 13.08
CA LEU A 49 -4.94 -6.14 12.53
C LEU A 49 -4.04 -7.11 13.31
N TRP A 50 -4.08 -7.07 14.64
CA TRP A 50 -3.35 -7.99 15.51
C TRP A 50 -3.77 -9.47 15.35
N SER A 51 -4.97 -9.75 14.88
CA SER A 51 -5.43 -11.12 14.68
C SER A 51 -4.87 -11.81 13.44
N ALA A 52 -4.32 -11.02 12.50
CA ALA A 52 -3.68 -11.53 11.30
C ALA A 52 -2.17 -11.78 11.54
N ASP A 53 -1.60 -12.63 10.70
CA ASP A 53 -0.16 -12.88 10.71
C ASP A 53 0.61 -11.75 10.05
N ILE A 54 -0.01 -11.10 9.03
CA ILE A 54 0.53 -9.93 8.33
C ILE A 54 -0.57 -8.89 8.22
N ALA A 55 -0.32 -7.69 8.73
CA ALA A 55 -1.19 -6.54 8.55
C ALA A 55 -0.54 -5.56 7.56
N PHE A 56 -1.26 -5.26 6.47
CA PHE A 56 -0.83 -4.43 5.35
C PHE A 56 -1.75 -3.22 5.15
N GLY A 57 -1.19 -2.06 4.73
CA GLY A 57 -1.95 -0.88 4.32
C GLY A 57 -1.16 0.02 3.38
N ASN A 58 -1.83 0.99 2.76
CA ASN A 58 -1.19 2.03 1.96
C ASN A 58 -1.04 3.30 2.79
N LEU A 59 0.21 3.71 3.08
CA LEU A 59 0.52 4.97 3.74
C LEU A 59 0.55 6.08 2.71
N GLU A 60 -0.53 6.83 2.62
CA GLU A 60 -0.70 7.90 1.64
C GLU A 60 -0.28 9.25 2.22
N GLY A 61 1.00 9.52 2.16
CA GLY A 61 1.66 10.69 2.73
C GLY A 61 3.08 10.38 3.19
N VAL A 62 3.70 11.34 3.86
CA VAL A 62 5.04 11.19 4.43
C VAL A 62 5.02 11.27 5.95
N LEU A 63 5.90 10.50 6.59
CA LEU A 63 6.22 10.60 8.02
C LEU A 63 7.51 11.39 8.16
N PHE A 64 7.37 12.71 8.37
CA PHE A 64 8.51 13.62 8.28
C PHE A 64 8.34 14.84 9.20
N ASP A 65 9.37 15.11 9.99
CA ASP A 65 9.38 16.26 10.90
C ASP A 65 10.07 17.43 10.22
N GLY A 66 9.28 18.32 9.60
CA GLY A 66 9.78 19.52 8.89
C GLY A 66 9.91 19.33 7.37
N GLY A 67 10.90 19.99 6.78
CA GLY A 67 11.18 19.98 5.33
C GLY A 67 10.26 20.85 4.48
N GLU A 68 10.71 21.12 3.27
CA GLU A 68 9.98 21.93 2.29
C GLU A 68 9.19 21.04 1.33
N PRO A 69 8.04 21.52 0.82
CA PRO A 69 7.29 20.80 -0.20
C PRO A 69 8.13 20.44 -1.42
N GLY A 70 8.14 19.16 -1.78
CA GLY A 70 8.83 18.66 -2.97
C GLY A 70 8.09 18.96 -4.27
N LYS A 71 6.78 19.18 -4.16
CA LYS A 71 5.92 19.51 -5.29
C LYS A 71 5.61 21.00 -5.26
N LYS A 72 5.65 21.66 -6.44
CA LYS A 72 5.23 23.05 -6.61
C LYS A 72 3.98 23.07 -7.50
N CYS A 73 2.86 23.56 -6.99
CA CYS A 73 1.65 23.70 -7.76
C CYS A 73 1.31 25.18 -7.97
N SER A 74 0.83 25.50 -9.16
CA SER A 74 0.36 26.84 -9.52
C SER A 74 -0.98 27.23 -8.86
N ASN A 75 -1.73 26.24 -8.36
CA ASN A 75 -2.99 26.45 -7.64
C ASN A 75 -2.96 25.84 -6.23
N PRO A 76 -2.67 26.63 -5.18
CA PRO A 76 -2.60 26.13 -3.80
C PRO A 76 -3.91 25.52 -3.29
N LYS A 77 -5.06 25.86 -3.86
CA LYS A 77 -6.38 25.35 -3.44
C LYS A 77 -6.74 23.97 -4.01
N ALA A 78 -5.98 23.50 -5.01
CA ALA A 78 -6.18 22.20 -5.64
C ALA A 78 -5.10 21.18 -5.25
N TYR A 79 -4.33 21.47 -4.19
CA TYR A 79 -3.12 20.73 -3.91
C TYR A 79 -3.09 20.26 -2.46
N TYR A 80 -3.17 18.96 -2.30
CA TYR A 80 -3.05 18.32 -1.00
C TYR A 80 -1.63 17.81 -0.81
N LEU A 81 -1.00 18.21 0.29
CA LEU A 81 0.27 17.67 0.75
C LEU A 81 0.05 17.04 2.11
N PHE A 82 0.42 15.77 2.22
CA PHE A 82 0.19 15.01 3.44
C PHE A 82 1.51 14.75 4.16
N ARG A 83 1.65 15.41 5.32
CA ARG A 83 2.77 15.21 6.22
C ARG A 83 2.25 14.97 7.63
N SER A 84 2.57 13.79 8.14
CA SER A 84 2.36 13.46 9.56
C SER A 84 3.70 13.40 10.28
N PRO A 85 3.76 13.70 11.59
CA PRO A 85 5.00 13.60 12.36
C PRO A 85 5.60 12.21 12.30
N GLY A 86 6.94 12.11 12.27
CA GLY A 86 7.66 10.84 12.19
C GLY A 86 7.26 9.85 13.30
N ARG A 87 6.93 10.35 14.52
CA ARG A 87 6.46 9.51 15.63
C ARG A 87 5.19 8.70 15.32
N TYR A 88 4.40 9.08 14.31
CA TYR A 88 3.19 8.35 13.93
C TYR A 88 3.48 6.93 13.39
N ALA A 89 4.71 6.64 13.00
CA ALA A 89 5.12 5.27 12.71
C ALA A 89 4.84 4.32 13.89
N PHE A 90 5.00 4.80 15.12
CA PHE A 90 4.70 4.00 16.31
C PHE A 90 3.20 3.78 16.52
N HIS A 91 2.33 4.68 16.05
CA HIS A 91 0.88 4.46 16.07
C HIS A 91 0.47 3.35 15.11
N TYR A 92 1.06 3.32 13.89
CA TYR A 92 0.85 2.22 12.95
C TYR A 92 1.38 0.89 13.53
N ARG A 93 2.58 0.90 14.14
CA ARG A 93 3.13 -0.31 14.77
C ARG A 93 2.27 -0.76 15.95
N ALA A 94 1.83 0.15 16.79
CA ALA A 94 0.96 -0.13 17.95
C ALA A 94 -0.41 -0.67 17.50
N ALA A 95 -0.92 -0.27 16.33
CA ALA A 95 -2.13 -0.81 15.75
C ALA A 95 -1.96 -2.21 15.13
N GLY A 96 -0.72 -2.67 14.94
CA GLY A 96 -0.42 -4.02 14.45
C GLY A 96 0.06 -4.10 13.01
N PHE A 97 0.34 -2.98 12.34
CA PHE A 97 0.87 -3.02 10.96
C PHE A 97 2.28 -3.58 10.93
N ASP A 98 2.52 -4.49 9.99
CA ASP A 98 3.80 -5.16 9.75
C ASP A 98 4.49 -4.64 8.50
N VAL A 99 3.72 -4.25 7.47
CA VAL A 99 4.24 -3.74 6.21
C VAL A 99 3.32 -2.68 5.61
N LEU A 100 3.92 -1.60 5.10
CA LEU A 100 3.20 -0.49 4.47
C LEU A 100 3.69 -0.24 3.04
N SER A 101 2.73 -0.04 2.12
CA SER A 101 3.02 0.50 0.80
C SER A 101 3.33 1.99 0.89
N LEU A 102 4.41 2.39 0.23
CA LEU A 102 4.81 3.79 -0.04
C LEU A 102 4.72 4.10 -1.54
N ALA A 103 4.14 3.18 -2.33
CA ALA A 103 3.91 3.38 -3.75
C ALA A 103 2.57 4.10 -3.95
N ASN A 104 2.61 5.43 -3.97
CA ASN A 104 1.44 6.27 -4.24
C ASN A 104 1.87 7.68 -4.68
N ASN A 105 0.91 8.51 -5.08
CA ASN A 105 1.15 9.87 -5.56
C ASN A 105 1.57 10.86 -4.46
N HIS A 106 1.42 10.52 -3.17
CA HIS A 106 1.80 11.35 -2.02
C HIS A 106 3.16 11.01 -1.41
N ALA A 107 3.81 9.94 -1.85
CA ALA A 107 5.12 9.52 -1.35
C ALA A 107 6.23 10.59 -1.52
N LEU A 108 6.08 11.51 -2.47
CA LEU A 108 7.03 12.59 -2.78
C LEU A 108 6.50 13.98 -2.45
N ASP A 109 5.50 14.10 -1.59
CA ASP A 109 4.94 15.40 -1.22
C ASP A 109 6.00 16.35 -0.63
N PHE A 110 6.97 15.80 0.08
CA PHE A 110 8.15 16.50 0.60
C PHE A 110 9.45 16.00 -0.06
N GLY A 111 9.39 15.65 -1.34
CA GLY A 111 10.53 15.21 -2.14
C GLY A 111 11.15 13.89 -1.66
N GLU A 112 12.34 13.62 -2.16
CA GLU A 112 13.11 12.42 -1.79
C GLU A 112 13.55 12.42 -0.32
N GLU A 113 13.71 13.61 0.27
CA GLU A 113 14.04 13.75 1.70
C GLU A 113 12.90 13.23 2.57
N GLY A 114 11.65 13.66 2.31
CA GLY A 114 10.46 13.22 3.03
C GLY A 114 10.23 11.72 2.86
N ARG A 115 10.36 11.19 1.63
CA ARG A 115 10.25 9.74 1.37
C ARG A 115 11.32 8.94 2.11
N THR A 116 12.58 9.36 2.06
CA THR A 116 13.68 8.70 2.75
C THR A 116 13.50 8.74 4.28
N ALA A 117 13.02 9.87 4.81
CA ALA A 117 12.68 9.99 6.23
C ALA A 117 11.58 9.00 6.61
N THR A 118 10.51 8.91 5.81
CA THR A 118 9.41 7.95 6.01
C THR A 118 9.92 6.50 6.06
N MET A 119 10.71 6.08 5.06
CA MET A 119 11.29 4.74 5.01
C MET A 119 12.10 4.43 6.26
N ARG A 120 13.00 5.34 6.65
CA ARG A 120 13.82 5.19 7.86
C ARG A 120 12.98 5.11 9.12
N THR A 121 11.95 5.94 9.24
CA THR A 121 11.09 6.01 10.41
C THR A 121 10.26 4.74 10.57
N LEU A 122 9.73 4.19 9.48
CA LEU A 122 9.03 2.91 9.49
C LEU A 122 9.98 1.76 9.87
N ALA A 123 11.17 1.70 9.28
CA ALA A 123 12.18 0.69 9.63
C ALA A 123 12.56 0.75 11.12
N ASN A 124 12.72 1.95 11.68
CA ASN A 124 13.01 2.15 13.11
C ASN A 124 11.84 1.70 14.01
N ALA A 125 10.61 1.79 13.53
CA ALA A 125 9.43 1.27 14.22
C ALA A 125 9.22 -0.24 14.02
N GLY A 126 10.07 -0.92 13.24
CA GLY A 126 9.94 -2.33 12.91
C GLY A 126 8.81 -2.63 11.91
N ILE A 127 8.50 -1.68 11.05
CA ILE A 127 7.53 -1.84 9.95
C ILE A 127 8.28 -1.93 8.63
N HIS A 128 8.04 -3.00 7.88
CA HIS A 128 8.54 -3.15 6.52
C HIS A 128 7.86 -2.17 5.56
N HIS A 129 8.51 -1.85 4.47
CA HIS A 129 7.92 -0.98 3.43
C HIS A 129 8.34 -1.44 2.04
N SER A 130 7.58 -1.00 1.05
CA SER A 130 7.86 -1.18 -0.37
C SER A 130 7.27 -0.01 -1.15
N GLY A 131 7.94 0.43 -2.22
CA GLY A 131 7.33 1.44 -3.09
C GLY A 131 8.27 2.32 -3.89
N ARG A 132 9.42 2.72 -3.35
CA ARG A 132 10.48 3.39 -4.11
C ARG A 132 10.99 2.47 -5.20
N GLU A 133 11.46 3.00 -6.31
CA GLU A 133 12.10 2.21 -7.37
C GLU A 133 13.19 1.29 -6.80
N GLY A 134 13.02 -0.03 -7.00
CA GLY A 134 13.91 -1.07 -6.49
C GLY A 134 13.73 -1.40 -4.99
N ASP A 135 12.81 -0.75 -4.29
CA ASP A 135 12.51 -1.04 -2.88
C ASP A 135 11.35 -2.03 -2.77
N PHE A 136 11.64 -3.20 -2.23
CA PHE A 136 10.68 -4.28 -2.00
C PHE A 136 10.89 -4.84 -0.59
N ALA A 137 9.78 -5.15 0.10
CA ALA A 137 9.85 -5.80 1.39
C ALA A 137 10.09 -7.31 1.22
N SER A 138 10.98 -7.86 2.03
CA SER A 138 11.23 -9.31 2.13
C SER A 138 11.48 -9.65 3.60
N PHE A 139 10.68 -10.56 4.15
CA PHE A 139 10.77 -10.97 5.55
C PHE A 139 10.30 -12.42 5.71
N GLU A 140 10.49 -12.95 6.90
CA GLU A 140 10.05 -14.30 7.25
C GLU A 140 8.84 -14.22 8.21
N GLU A 141 7.79 -14.99 7.92
CA GLU A 141 6.64 -15.15 8.81
C GLU A 141 6.28 -16.64 8.92
N LYS A 142 6.24 -17.16 10.12
CA LYS A 142 5.98 -18.58 10.43
C LYS A 142 6.86 -19.56 9.62
N GLY A 143 8.12 -19.18 9.38
CA GLY A 143 9.08 -19.97 8.62
C GLY A 143 8.85 -19.95 7.10
N LEU A 144 8.00 -19.06 6.58
CA LEU A 144 7.81 -18.81 5.16
C LEU A 144 8.44 -17.49 4.78
N ARG A 145 9.13 -17.45 3.64
CA ARG A 145 9.66 -16.23 3.05
C ARG A 145 8.56 -15.49 2.34
N VAL A 146 8.28 -14.28 2.76
CA VAL A 146 7.22 -13.41 2.23
C VAL A 146 7.85 -12.22 1.53
N ALA A 147 7.39 -11.93 0.32
CA ALA A 147 7.71 -10.69 -0.39
C ALA A 147 6.45 -9.82 -0.52
N VAL A 148 6.63 -8.50 -0.33
CA VAL A 148 5.59 -7.50 -0.64
C VAL A 148 6.17 -6.50 -1.62
N LEU A 149 5.54 -6.44 -2.80
CA LEU A 149 5.97 -5.62 -3.93
C LEU A 149 4.89 -4.57 -4.20
N ALA A 150 5.18 -3.30 -3.90
CA ALA A 150 4.25 -2.20 -4.11
C ALA A 150 4.64 -1.38 -5.34
N TYR A 151 3.65 -1.11 -6.21
CA TYR A 151 3.78 -0.42 -7.48
C TYR A 151 2.88 0.81 -7.54
N ALA A 152 3.28 1.83 -8.29
CA ALA A 152 2.45 3.01 -8.55
C ALA A 152 2.67 3.54 -9.97
N VAL A 153 1.79 4.43 -10.41
CA VAL A 153 1.96 5.18 -11.65
C VAL A 153 2.86 6.42 -11.47
N THR A 154 3.27 6.70 -10.24
CA THR A 154 4.08 7.87 -9.87
C THR A 154 5.55 7.66 -10.20
N LYS A 155 6.23 8.69 -10.69
CA LYS A 155 7.69 8.66 -10.95
C LYS A 155 8.50 8.25 -9.73
N ASN A 156 9.62 7.57 -9.98
CA ASN A 156 10.56 7.08 -8.96
C ASN A 156 9.93 6.07 -7.97
N SER A 157 8.78 5.49 -8.32
CA SER A 157 8.25 4.29 -7.68
C SER A 157 8.59 3.05 -8.51
N ASN A 158 8.37 1.87 -7.97
CA ASN A 158 8.24 0.67 -8.79
C ASN A 158 7.08 0.93 -9.76
N MET A 159 7.39 1.05 -11.05
CA MET A 159 6.46 1.62 -12.03
C MET A 159 5.42 0.59 -12.48
N LEU A 160 4.14 0.83 -12.15
CA LEU A 160 3.03 0.00 -12.59
C LEU A 160 2.93 -0.08 -14.11
N LEU A 161 3.17 1.05 -14.81
CA LEU A 161 3.05 1.13 -16.27
C LEU A 161 4.17 0.41 -17.03
N ASP A 162 5.27 0.04 -16.38
CA ASP A 162 6.26 -0.87 -16.97
C ASP A 162 5.88 -2.33 -16.70
N TYR A 163 4.85 -2.78 -17.44
CA TYR A 163 4.31 -4.14 -17.29
C TYR A 163 5.39 -5.21 -17.45
N ALA A 164 6.32 -5.02 -18.39
CA ALA A 164 7.36 -6.01 -18.66
C ALA A 164 8.38 -6.14 -17.52
N LEU A 165 8.78 -5.02 -16.92
CA LEU A 165 9.65 -5.02 -15.75
C LEU A 165 8.93 -5.58 -14.53
N SER A 166 7.68 -5.17 -14.30
CA SER A 166 6.86 -5.64 -13.20
C SER A 166 6.65 -7.15 -13.25
N GLU A 167 6.34 -7.69 -14.44
CA GLU A 167 6.18 -9.14 -14.65
C GLU A 167 7.47 -9.91 -14.30
N ARG A 168 8.61 -9.45 -14.80
CA ARG A 168 9.91 -10.08 -14.50
C ARG A 168 10.23 -10.03 -13.00
N THR A 169 10.05 -8.86 -12.38
CA THR A 169 10.31 -8.67 -10.95
C THR A 169 9.47 -9.62 -10.10
N VAL A 170 8.16 -9.72 -10.37
CA VAL A 170 7.28 -10.63 -9.63
C VAL A 170 7.72 -12.10 -9.82
N ARG A 171 8.09 -12.49 -11.04
CA ARG A 171 8.59 -13.84 -11.34
C ARG A 171 9.88 -14.17 -10.58
N ASP A 172 10.80 -13.20 -10.48
CA ASP A 172 12.07 -13.37 -9.77
C ASP A 172 11.84 -13.55 -8.26
N PHE A 173 10.92 -12.77 -7.68
CA PHE A 173 10.54 -12.95 -6.28
C PHE A 173 9.78 -14.26 -6.04
N ALA A 174 8.88 -14.66 -6.92
CA ALA A 174 8.17 -15.94 -6.84
C ALA A 174 9.11 -17.16 -6.91
N ALA A 175 10.25 -17.03 -7.59
CA ALA A 175 11.27 -18.09 -7.61
C ALA A 175 12.02 -18.27 -6.29
N THR A 176 11.99 -17.26 -5.41
CA THR A 176 12.82 -17.22 -4.18
C THR A 176 12.00 -17.07 -2.89
N HIS A 177 10.71 -16.78 -2.98
CA HIS A 177 9.81 -16.59 -1.84
C HIS A 177 8.66 -17.59 -1.88
N ASP A 178 8.15 -17.92 -0.72
CA ASP A 178 7.04 -18.88 -0.56
C ASP A 178 5.67 -18.20 -0.77
N ILE A 179 5.61 -16.88 -0.51
CA ILE A 179 4.43 -16.02 -0.69
C ILE A 179 4.86 -14.70 -1.30
N VAL A 180 4.16 -14.27 -2.35
CA VAL A 180 4.35 -12.97 -3.00
C VAL A 180 3.04 -12.19 -2.98
N ILE A 181 3.04 -11.07 -2.28
CA ILE A 181 1.94 -10.11 -2.22
C ILE A 181 2.30 -8.93 -3.11
N VAL A 182 1.45 -8.60 -4.06
CA VAL A 182 1.61 -7.42 -4.92
C VAL A 182 0.59 -6.38 -4.50
N SER A 183 1.03 -5.15 -4.27
CA SER A 183 0.16 -4.00 -4.09
C SER A 183 0.33 -3.02 -5.24
N PHE A 184 -0.73 -2.29 -5.58
CA PHE A 184 -0.63 -1.23 -6.58
C PHE A 184 -1.47 -0.01 -6.19
N HIS A 185 -1.05 1.17 -6.65
CA HIS A 185 -1.78 2.42 -6.59
C HIS A 185 -1.98 2.93 -8.03
N GLY A 186 -3.18 2.76 -8.55
CA GLY A 186 -3.54 3.06 -9.93
C GLY A 186 -5.05 3.00 -10.17
N GLY A 187 -5.46 3.18 -11.43
CA GLY A 187 -6.86 3.35 -11.79
C GLY A 187 -7.34 4.80 -11.61
N ALA A 188 -8.44 5.16 -12.24
CA ALA A 188 -9.07 6.47 -12.10
C ALA A 188 -9.61 6.68 -10.68
N GLU A 189 -9.71 7.95 -10.26
CA GLU A 189 -10.16 8.33 -8.92
C GLU A 189 -11.59 8.84 -8.93
N GLY A 190 -12.30 8.66 -7.82
CA GLY A 190 -13.59 9.31 -7.57
C GLY A 190 -14.75 8.34 -7.34
N ARG A 191 -15.89 8.93 -6.90
CA ARG A 191 -17.08 8.18 -6.51
C ARG A 191 -17.72 7.37 -7.63
N ASP A 192 -17.53 7.79 -8.88
CA ASP A 192 -18.20 7.22 -10.04
C ASP A 192 -17.39 6.10 -10.71
N VAL A 193 -16.18 5.78 -10.17
CA VAL A 193 -15.27 4.77 -10.74
C VAL A 193 -15.24 3.46 -9.94
N THR A 194 -16.37 3.07 -9.37
CA THR A 194 -16.50 1.83 -8.58
C THR A 194 -16.38 0.54 -9.42
N HIS A 195 -16.59 0.63 -10.73
CA HIS A 195 -16.51 -0.51 -11.65
C HIS A 195 -15.17 -0.55 -12.36
N ILE A 196 -14.65 -1.76 -12.60
CA ILE A 196 -13.43 -1.99 -13.35
C ILE A 196 -13.75 -1.93 -14.85
N PRO A 197 -13.13 -1.03 -15.63
CA PRO A 197 -13.43 -0.92 -17.05
C PRO A 197 -12.76 -2.00 -17.91
N PHE A 198 -11.78 -2.75 -17.37
CA PHE A 198 -10.93 -3.70 -18.10
C PHE A 198 -10.24 -3.04 -19.32
N ALA A 199 -9.76 -1.84 -19.13
CA ALA A 199 -9.07 -1.01 -20.10
C ALA A 199 -8.14 -0.03 -19.39
N GLU A 200 -7.30 0.67 -20.16
CA GLU A 200 -6.48 1.78 -19.63
C GLU A 200 -7.38 2.85 -19.03
N GLU A 201 -7.01 3.31 -17.85
CA GLU A 201 -7.69 4.37 -17.11
C GLU A 201 -6.85 5.64 -17.11
N GLU A 202 -7.51 6.78 -16.97
CA GLU A 202 -6.89 8.09 -16.91
C GLU A 202 -7.57 8.95 -15.83
N TYR A 203 -6.81 9.83 -15.20
CA TYR A 203 -7.34 10.81 -14.25
C TYR A 203 -6.60 12.15 -14.43
N PHE A 204 -7.35 13.21 -14.75
CA PHE A 204 -6.81 14.54 -15.06
C PHE A 204 -5.69 14.54 -16.13
N GLY A 205 -5.80 13.71 -17.16
CA GLY A 205 -4.80 13.59 -18.22
C GLY A 205 -3.57 12.76 -17.86
N GLU A 206 -3.55 12.15 -16.67
CA GLU A 206 -2.48 11.26 -16.24
C GLU A 206 -2.88 9.80 -16.48
N PRO A 207 -2.04 8.99 -17.18
CA PRO A 207 -2.27 7.56 -17.31
C PRO A 207 -2.28 6.87 -15.94
N ARG A 208 -3.33 6.10 -15.67
CA ARG A 208 -3.52 5.39 -14.39
C ARG A 208 -3.40 3.87 -14.53
N GLY A 209 -3.16 3.38 -15.74
CA GLY A 209 -2.94 1.99 -16.09
C GLY A 209 -4.22 1.18 -16.30
N ASP A 210 -4.07 0.04 -16.96
CA ASP A 210 -5.06 -1.04 -16.97
C ASP A 210 -4.83 -1.93 -15.75
N VAL A 211 -5.51 -1.61 -14.65
CA VAL A 211 -5.32 -2.31 -13.37
C VAL A 211 -5.75 -3.78 -13.44
N ALA A 212 -6.69 -4.13 -14.32
CA ALA A 212 -7.11 -5.51 -14.51
C ALA A 212 -6.03 -6.32 -15.24
N LYS A 213 -5.47 -5.77 -16.31
CA LYS A 213 -4.34 -6.37 -17.02
C LYS A 213 -3.13 -6.53 -16.12
N PHE A 214 -2.75 -5.48 -15.38
CA PHE A 214 -1.63 -5.52 -14.44
C PHE A 214 -1.84 -6.63 -13.40
N SER A 215 -3.00 -6.65 -12.73
CA SER A 215 -3.28 -7.59 -11.64
C SER A 215 -3.25 -9.04 -12.10
N ARG A 216 -3.87 -9.34 -13.25
CA ARG A 216 -3.87 -10.68 -13.81
C ARG A 216 -2.48 -11.12 -14.27
N MET A 217 -1.71 -10.19 -14.86
CA MET A 217 -0.33 -10.43 -15.29
C MET A 217 0.58 -10.79 -14.11
N VAL A 218 0.49 -10.06 -12.97
CA VAL A 218 1.33 -10.36 -11.81
C VAL A 218 0.91 -11.67 -11.13
N VAL A 219 -0.37 -12.05 -11.17
CA VAL A 219 -0.80 -13.39 -10.74
C VAL A 219 -0.20 -14.47 -11.64
N ASP A 220 -0.21 -14.26 -12.96
CA ASP A 220 0.41 -15.19 -13.93
C ASP A 220 1.94 -15.28 -13.75
N ALA A 221 2.57 -14.23 -13.24
CA ALA A 221 3.98 -14.21 -12.88
C ALA A 221 4.30 -14.86 -11.52
N GLY A 222 3.29 -15.16 -10.69
CA GLY A 222 3.44 -15.89 -9.44
C GLY A 222 3.01 -15.15 -8.18
N ALA A 223 2.31 -14.02 -8.29
CA ALA A 223 1.71 -13.36 -7.13
C ALA A 223 0.59 -14.23 -6.52
N ASP A 224 0.57 -14.32 -5.20
CA ASP A 224 -0.43 -15.07 -4.43
C ASP A 224 -1.63 -14.21 -4.02
N LEU A 225 -1.43 -12.90 -3.90
CA LEU A 225 -2.44 -11.93 -3.51
C LEU A 225 -2.14 -10.59 -4.19
N VAL A 226 -3.18 -9.92 -4.71
CA VAL A 226 -3.06 -8.58 -5.29
C VAL A 226 -4.01 -7.62 -4.58
N ILE A 227 -3.47 -6.47 -4.15
CA ILE A 227 -4.18 -5.46 -3.34
C ILE A 227 -4.07 -4.10 -4.02
N GLY A 228 -5.20 -3.56 -4.47
CA GLY A 228 -5.27 -2.29 -5.19
C GLY A 228 -5.64 -1.11 -4.30
N HIS A 229 -5.11 0.05 -4.70
CA HIS A 229 -5.32 1.38 -4.12
C HIS A 229 -5.39 2.42 -5.24
N GLY A 230 -5.76 3.66 -4.91
CA GLY A 230 -5.74 4.80 -5.83
C GLY A 230 -7.11 5.36 -6.20
N PRO A 231 -8.15 4.56 -6.45
CA PRO A 231 -9.50 5.08 -6.74
C PRO A 231 -10.19 5.76 -5.56
N HIS A 232 -9.73 5.57 -4.33
CA HIS A 232 -10.31 6.04 -3.07
C HIS A 232 -11.74 5.55 -2.79
N VAL A 233 -12.26 4.68 -3.63
CA VAL A 233 -13.53 3.93 -3.47
C VAL A 233 -13.24 2.45 -3.51
N ILE A 234 -14.09 1.66 -2.84
CA ILE A 234 -14.01 0.20 -2.92
C ILE A 234 -14.44 -0.22 -4.32
N ARG A 235 -13.60 -1.05 -4.96
CA ARG A 235 -13.90 -1.71 -6.23
C ARG A 235 -14.11 -3.20 -6.02
N GLY A 236 -14.54 -3.88 -7.06
CA GLY A 236 -14.77 -5.32 -7.04
C GLY A 236 -13.54 -6.14 -6.67
N MET A 237 -13.80 -7.39 -6.30
CA MET A 237 -12.78 -8.42 -6.09
C MET A 237 -12.93 -9.52 -7.13
N GLU A 238 -11.83 -10.12 -7.53
CA GLU A 238 -11.80 -11.22 -8.50
C GLU A 238 -11.02 -12.40 -7.92
N ASN A 239 -11.56 -13.60 -8.14
CA ASN A 239 -10.79 -14.83 -7.98
C ASN A 239 -10.23 -15.21 -9.36
N TYR A 240 -8.97 -14.85 -9.59
CA TYR A 240 -8.28 -15.16 -10.84
C TYR A 240 -7.30 -16.32 -10.64
N LYS A 241 -7.56 -17.45 -11.31
CA LYS A 241 -6.74 -18.67 -11.20
C LYS A 241 -6.52 -19.14 -9.75
N GLY A 242 -7.51 -18.95 -8.89
CA GLY A 242 -7.43 -19.31 -7.46
C GLY A 242 -6.71 -18.30 -6.58
N ARG A 243 -6.35 -17.14 -7.11
CA ARG A 243 -5.74 -16.03 -6.36
C ARG A 243 -6.70 -14.85 -6.24
N LEU A 244 -6.71 -14.23 -5.08
CA LEU A 244 -7.57 -13.05 -4.84
C LEU A 244 -6.91 -11.79 -5.39
N ILE A 245 -7.67 -11.04 -6.17
CA ILE A 245 -7.37 -9.67 -6.59
C ILE A 245 -8.43 -8.76 -5.97
N ALA A 246 -8.02 -7.82 -5.12
CA ALA A 246 -8.84 -6.72 -4.63
C ALA A 246 -8.45 -5.46 -5.41
N TYR A 247 -9.32 -4.96 -6.29
CA TYR A 247 -8.97 -3.88 -7.22
C TYR A 247 -8.88 -2.50 -6.59
N SER A 248 -9.52 -2.28 -5.47
CA SER A 248 -9.32 -1.12 -4.59
C SER A 248 -9.99 -1.37 -3.25
N LEU A 249 -9.27 -1.10 -2.17
CA LEU A 249 -9.81 -1.15 -0.80
C LEU A 249 -10.38 0.20 -0.35
N GLY A 250 -10.30 1.24 -1.19
CA GLY A 250 -10.81 2.58 -0.87
C GLY A 250 -10.04 3.28 0.24
N ASN A 251 -10.61 4.36 0.78
CA ASN A 251 -10.09 5.02 1.98
C ASN A 251 -10.40 4.16 3.22
N PHE A 252 -9.43 4.05 4.12
CA PHE A 252 -9.59 3.31 5.36
C PHE A 252 -9.49 4.22 6.60
N ALA A 253 -8.39 4.93 6.74
CA ALA A 253 -8.12 5.73 7.93
C ALA A 253 -7.61 7.13 7.50
N THR A 254 -8.55 8.05 7.29
CA THR A 254 -8.26 9.43 6.92
C THR A 254 -8.85 10.37 7.97
N TYR A 255 -8.06 11.31 8.46
CA TYR A 255 -8.45 12.26 9.50
C TYR A 255 -8.85 13.61 8.91
N TYR A 256 -9.69 14.36 9.65
CA TYR A 256 -10.10 15.73 9.34
C TYR A 256 -10.98 15.86 8.07
N GLY A 257 -11.77 14.83 7.76
CA GLY A 257 -12.74 14.89 6.66
C GLY A 257 -12.11 15.25 5.31
N ILE A 258 -10.90 14.81 5.07
CA ILE A 258 -10.21 15.05 3.80
C ILE A 258 -11.05 14.46 2.68
N SER A 259 -11.44 15.34 1.78
CA SER A 259 -12.17 14.93 0.59
C SER A 259 -11.20 14.76 -0.55
N VAL A 260 -10.87 13.52 -0.88
CA VAL A 260 -10.10 13.17 -2.08
C VAL A 260 -11.06 12.78 -3.18
N ALA A 261 -10.92 13.39 -4.34
CA ALA A 261 -11.78 13.12 -5.51
C ALA A 261 -13.30 13.18 -5.20
N GLY A 262 -13.71 14.04 -4.26
CA GLY A 262 -15.09 14.18 -3.81
C GLY A 262 -15.57 13.11 -2.83
N ILE A 263 -14.68 12.26 -2.34
CA ILE A 263 -14.94 11.24 -1.33
C ILE A 263 -14.45 11.77 0.00
N LYS A 264 -15.33 11.77 1.00
CA LYS A 264 -14.92 12.10 2.37
C LYS A 264 -14.38 10.85 3.04
N GLY A 265 -13.23 10.99 3.68
CA GLY A 265 -12.65 9.98 4.54
C GLY A 265 -13.41 9.87 5.86
#